data_f8126c8816534dbe253d4c87463e2c19
#
_entry.id   f8126c8816534dbe253d4c87463e2c19
#
_cell.length_a   1.000
_cell.length_b   1.000
_cell.length_c   1.000
_cell.angle_alpha   90.00
_cell.angle_beta   90.00
_cell.angle_gamma   90.00
#
_symmetry.space_group_name_H-M   'P 1'
#
loop_
_entity.id
_entity.type
_entity.pdbx_description
1 polymer ?
#
loop_
_entity_poly.entity_id
_entity_poly.type
_entity_poly.pdbx_seq_one_letter_code
_entity_poly.pdbx_strand_id
1 'polypeptide(L)'
;ANLMPEKCDPRARAAQCAKERVVVGRPIGQNQGIQHPLAKSWAELEAANLLAFKAAALYDAGRECGAEANAAKYLGAEAGFHACEASVLAHGGMGYAKEYFVERYFREAMIARIAPVSRELILNFIAERVLGLPKSY
;
A
#
# COMPACT_ATOMS: atom_id res chain seq x y z
N ALA A 1 -7.27 13.19 5.12
CA ALA A 1 -6.36 13.34 6.27
C ALA A 1 -5.41 12.16 6.27
N ASN A 2 -4.11 12.44 6.16
CA ASN A 2 -3.08 11.40 6.15
C ASN A 2 -3.01 10.82 7.56
N LEU A 3 -3.45 9.59 7.75
CA LEU A 3 -3.51 8.93 9.07
C LEU A 3 -2.13 8.56 9.63
N MET A 4 -1.06 8.70 8.83
CA MET A 4 0.31 8.47 9.27
C MET A 4 1.10 9.78 9.35
N PRO A 5 1.85 10.01 10.44
CA PRO A 5 2.83 11.12 10.49
C PRO A 5 3.82 10.97 9.33
N GLU A 6 4.19 12.06 8.66
CA GLU A 6 5.14 12.05 7.52
C GLU A 6 6.43 11.26 7.80
N LYS A 7 6.88 11.25 9.05
CA LYS A 7 8.08 10.50 9.48
C LYS A 7 7.91 8.97 9.45
N CYS A 8 6.67 8.48 9.41
CA CYS A 8 6.35 7.05 9.40
C CYS A 8 5.85 6.55 8.03
N ASP A 9 5.76 7.42 7.03
CA ASP A 9 5.32 7.04 5.67
C ASP A 9 6.54 6.61 4.83
N PRO A 10 6.62 5.33 4.41
CA PRO A 10 7.72 4.86 3.57
C PRO A 10 7.80 5.59 2.22
N ARG A 11 6.66 6.08 1.69
CA ARG A 11 6.61 6.85 0.45
C ARG A 11 7.27 8.22 0.62
N ALA A 12 6.98 8.91 1.72
CA ALA A 12 7.57 10.21 2.02
C ALA A 12 9.11 10.08 2.16
N ARG A 13 9.57 9.02 2.83
CA ARG A 13 11.01 8.71 2.94
C ARG A 13 11.65 8.43 1.58
N ALA A 14 10.99 7.63 0.74
CA ALA A 14 11.48 7.32 -0.60
C ALA A 14 11.51 8.56 -1.50
N ALA A 15 10.48 9.40 -1.44
CA ALA A 15 10.43 10.66 -2.19
C ALA A 15 11.52 11.62 -1.74
N GLN A 16 11.78 11.71 -0.43
CA GLN A 16 12.87 12.53 0.10
C GLN A 16 14.24 12.01 -0.36
N CYS A 17 14.49 10.71 -0.21
CA CYS A 17 15.70 10.07 -0.72
C CYS A 17 15.89 10.33 -2.23
N ALA A 18 14.82 10.21 -3.00
CA ALA A 18 14.87 10.44 -4.46
C ALA A 18 15.21 11.89 -4.83
N LYS A 19 14.81 12.86 -4.02
CA LYS A 19 15.16 14.29 -4.22
C LYS A 19 16.61 14.60 -3.85
N GLU A 20 17.13 13.96 -2.79
CA GLU A 20 18.43 14.31 -2.18
C GLU A 20 19.58 13.49 -2.77
N ARG A 21 19.34 12.22 -3.07
CA ARG A 21 20.40 11.31 -3.55
C ARG A 21 20.80 11.64 -4.98
N VAL A 22 22.04 12.07 -5.15
CA VAL A 22 22.63 12.36 -6.46
C VAL A 22 23.43 11.16 -6.96
N VAL A 23 23.13 10.68 -8.15
CA VAL A 23 23.89 9.62 -8.85
C VAL A 23 24.10 10.07 -10.30
N VAL A 24 25.32 9.96 -10.81
CA VAL A 24 25.67 10.42 -12.17
C VAL A 24 25.25 11.87 -12.41
N GLY A 25 25.58 12.76 -11.42
CA GLY A 25 25.41 14.22 -11.54
C GLY A 25 23.98 14.77 -11.43
N ARG A 26 22.99 13.92 -11.11
CA ARG A 26 21.60 14.37 -10.93
C ARG A 26 20.86 13.60 -9.83
N PRO A 27 19.80 14.18 -9.22
CA PRO A 27 18.94 13.46 -8.30
C PRO A 27 18.32 12.21 -8.95
N ILE A 28 18.29 11.10 -8.22
CA ILE A 28 17.72 9.84 -8.74
C ILE A 28 16.22 9.98 -9.06
N GLY A 29 15.53 10.90 -8.38
CA GLY A 29 14.12 11.23 -8.65
C GLY A 29 13.84 11.79 -10.05
N GLN A 30 14.86 12.13 -10.82
CA GLN A 30 14.71 12.49 -12.24
C GLN A 30 14.59 11.27 -13.17
N ASN A 31 14.71 10.05 -12.63
CA ASN A 31 14.57 8.83 -13.42
C ASN A 31 13.16 8.27 -13.31
N GLN A 32 12.53 7.96 -14.44
CA GLN A 32 11.18 7.37 -14.48
C GLN A 32 11.10 6.04 -13.73
N GLY A 33 12.17 5.25 -13.73
CA GLY A 33 12.27 4.01 -12.94
C GLY A 33 12.12 4.20 -11.43
N ILE A 34 12.32 5.41 -10.92
CA ILE A 34 12.07 5.80 -9.52
C ILE A 34 10.72 6.51 -9.37
N GLN A 35 10.39 7.41 -10.31
CA GLN A 35 9.15 8.21 -10.24
C GLN A 35 7.89 7.34 -10.36
N HIS A 36 7.86 6.44 -11.37
CA HIS A 36 6.65 5.68 -11.69
C HIS A 36 6.22 4.73 -10.56
N PRO A 37 7.10 3.90 -9.94
CA PRO A 37 6.70 3.07 -8.81
C PRO A 37 6.16 3.87 -7.62
N LEU A 38 6.75 5.03 -7.32
CA LEU A 38 6.29 5.89 -6.22
C LEU A 38 4.94 6.53 -6.54
N ALA A 39 4.75 7.04 -7.76
CA ALA A 39 3.49 7.62 -8.21
C ALA A 39 2.36 6.57 -8.25
N LYS A 40 2.65 5.37 -8.75
CA LYS A 40 1.72 4.24 -8.76
C LYS A 40 1.28 3.88 -7.33
N SER A 41 2.24 3.74 -6.42
CA SER A 41 1.96 3.43 -5.02
C SER A 41 1.07 4.48 -4.36
N TRP A 42 1.28 5.75 -4.67
CA TRP A 42 0.42 6.83 -4.18
C TRP A 42 -1.02 6.65 -4.69
N ALA A 43 -1.20 6.46 -6.00
CA ALA A 43 -2.53 6.33 -6.61
C ALA A 43 -3.29 5.11 -6.08
N GLU A 44 -2.62 3.97 -5.92
CA GLU A 44 -3.22 2.73 -5.38
C GLU A 44 -3.66 2.90 -3.92
N LEU A 45 -2.85 3.58 -3.09
CA LEU A 45 -3.20 3.84 -1.69
C LEU A 45 -4.35 4.83 -1.54
N GLU A 46 -4.40 5.88 -2.38
CA GLU A 46 -5.55 6.80 -2.40
C GLU A 46 -6.84 6.09 -2.80
N ALA A 47 -6.79 5.21 -3.79
CA ALA A 47 -7.96 4.41 -4.18
C ALA A 47 -8.43 3.49 -3.03
N ALA A 48 -7.50 2.83 -2.33
CA ALA A 48 -7.81 2.00 -1.17
C ALA A 48 -8.42 2.82 -0.02
N ASN A 49 -7.88 4.02 0.25
CA ASN A 49 -8.41 4.93 1.26
C ASN A 49 -9.85 5.38 0.94
N LEU A 50 -10.11 5.78 -0.29
CA LEU A 50 -11.46 6.18 -0.71
C LEU A 50 -12.47 5.04 -0.52
N LEU A 51 -12.07 3.81 -0.81
CA LEU A 51 -12.93 2.65 -0.60
C LEU A 51 -13.14 2.34 0.88
N ALA A 52 -12.13 2.54 1.73
CA ALA A 52 -12.27 2.41 3.18
C ALA A 52 -13.23 3.46 3.75
N PHE A 53 -13.14 4.71 3.31
CA PHE A 53 -14.10 5.75 3.70
C PHE A 53 -15.51 5.46 3.20
N LYS A 54 -15.66 4.91 1.99
CA LYS A 54 -16.96 4.46 1.48
C LYS A 54 -17.54 3.35 2.37
N ALA A 55 -16.74 2.37 2.76
CA ALA A 55 -17.17 1.30 3.65
C ALA A 55 -17.62 1.84 5.01
N ALA A 56 -16.86 2.76 5.60
CA ALA A 56 -17.21 3.42 6.85
C ALA A 56 -18.51 4.21 6.76
N ALA A 57 -18.70 5.00 5.71
CA ALA A 57 -19.94 5.76 5.50
C ALA A 57 -21.16 4.86 5.30
N LEU A 58 -21.02 3.71 4.65
CA LEU A 58 -22.11 2.73 4.53
C LEU A 58 -22.44 2.12 5.89
N TYR A 59 -21.43 1.78 6.67
CA TYR A 59 -21.61 1.25 8.03
C TYR A 59 -22.34 2.24 8.93
N ASP A 60 -21.93 3.50 8.94
CA ASP A 60 -22.55 4.57 9.73
C ASP A 60 -24.01 4.82 9.32
N ALA A 61 -24.33 4.59 8.05
CA ALA A 61 -25.71 4.67 7.53
C ALA A 61 -26.55 3.41 7.78
N GLY A 62 -26.04 2.41 8.51
CA GLY A 62 -26.74 1.14 8.77
C GLY A 62 -26.93 0.27 7.52
N ARG A 63 -26.09 0.47 6.49
CA ARG A 63 -26.13 -0.27 5.22
C ARG A 63 -25.08 -1.37 5.19
N GLU A 64 -25.30 -2.39 4.36
CA GLU A 64 -24.30 -3.41 4.11
C GLU A 64 -23.03 -2.79 3.48
N CYS A 65 -21.88 -3.11 4.05
CA CYS A 65 -20.58 -2.60 3.61
C CYS A 65 -19.52 -3.71 3.41
N GLY A 66 -19.94 -4.98 3.47
CA GLY A 66 -19.03 -6.13 3.40
C GLY A 66 -18.18 -6.17 2.14
N ALA A 67 -18.74 -5.82 0.99
CA ALA A 67 -18.04 -5.77 -0.28
C ALA A 67 -16.92 -4.70 -0.26
N GLU A 68 -17.25 -3.48 0.15
CA GLU A 68 -16.33 -2.37 0.21
C GLU A 68 -15.24 -2.57 1.27
N ALA A 69 -15.61 -3.08 2.44
CA ALA A 69 -14.65 -3.35 3.52
C ALA A 69 -13.62 -4.41 3.12
N ASN A 70 -14.06 -5.51 2.51
CA ASN A 70 -13.16 -6.55 2.02
C ASN A 70 -12.28 -6.03 0.89
N ALA A 71 -12.83 -5.33 -0.09
CA ALA A 71 -12.06 -4.76 -1.19
C ALA A 71 -11.05 -3.70 -0.70
N ALA A 72 -11.43 -2.83 0.25
CA ALA A 72 -10.53 -1.85 0.86
C ALA A 72 -9.37 -2.54 1.59
N LYS A 73 -9.65 -3.60 2.35
CA LYS A 73 -8.61 -4.39 3.04
C LYS A 73 -7.64 -5.03 2.04
N TYR A 74 -8.15 -5.65 0.99
CA TYR A 74 -7.33 -6.26 -0.06
C TYR A 74 -6.43 -5.23 -0.74
N LEU A 75 -7.03 -4.17 -1.29
CA LEU A 75 -6.29 -3.12 -2.01
C LEU A 75 -5.30 -2.41 -1.10
N GLY A 76 -5.68 -2.08 0.14
CA GLY A 76 -4.78 -1.43 1.08
C GLY A 76 -3.57 -2.29 1.46
N ALA A 77 -3.76 -3.61 1.62
CA ALA A 77 -2.67 -4.54 1.91
C ALA A 77 -1.69 -4.67 0.74
N GLU A 78 -2.20 -4.81 -0.49
CA GLU A 78 -1.37 -4.92 -1.69
C GLU A 78 -0.65 -3.59 -1.99
N ALA A 79 -1.37 -2.47 -1.98
CA ALA A 79 -0.79 -1.14 -2.23
C ALA A 79 0.25 -0.76 -1.17
N GLY A 80 -0.02 -1.05 0.10
CA GLY A 80 0.91 -0.80 1.20
C GLY A 80 2.20 -1.60 1.07
N PHE A 81 2.09 -2.87 0.70
CA PHE A 81 3.26 -3.73 0.46
C PHE A 81 4.09 -3.23 -0.73
N HIS A 82 3.46 -2.93 -1.87
CA HIS A 82 4.14 -2.39 -3.05
C HIS A 82 4.80 -1.03 -2.77
N ALA A 83 4.18 -0.18 -1.96
CA ALA A 83 4.77 1.10 -1.55
C ALA A 83 6.04 0.91 -0.71
N CYS A 84 6.04 -0.07 0.20
CA CYS A 84 7.22 -0.40 0.99
C CYS A 84 8.33 -1.01 0.12
N GLU A 85 7.98 -1.90 -0.82
CA GLU A 85 8.92 -2.46 -1.80
C GLU A 85 9.57 -1.36 -2.64
N ALA A 86 8.76 -0.48 -3.23
CA ALA A 86 9.24 0.66 -4.01
C ALA A 86 10.16 1.57 -3.18
N SER A 87 9.85 1.75 -1.89
CA SER A 87 10.70 2.52 -0.97
C SER A 87 12.07 1.87 -0.78
N VAL A 88 12.12 0.57 -0.51
CA VAL A 88 13.40 -0.16 -0.38
C VAL A 88 14.22 -0.06 -1.67
N LEU A 89 13.59 -0.30 -2.83
CA LEU A 89 14.27 -0.24 -4.12
C LEU A 89 14.79 1.17 -4.44
N ALA A 90 14.05 2.23 -4.11
CA ALA A 90 14.49 3.61 -4.30
C ALA A 90 15.72 3.96 -3.45
N HIS A 91 15.83 3.39 -2.24
CA HIS A 91 17.01 3.56 -1.39
C HIS A 91 18.21 2.71 -1.86
N GLY A 92 17.99 1.70 -2.72
CA GLY A 92 19.03 0.78 -3.14
C GLY A 92 19.64 0.01 -1.94
N GLY A 93 20.96 -0.16 -1.91
CA GLY A 93 21.64 -0.83 -0.79
C GLY A 93 21.34 -0.24 0.59
N MET A 94 21.09 1.06 0.67
CA MET A 94 20.68 1.72 1.92
C MET A 94 19.28 1.32 2.38
N GLY A 95 18.43 0.84 1.47
CA GLY A 95 17.10 0.30 1.82
C GLY A 95 17.15 -0.99 2.63
N TYR A 96 18.28 -1.67 2.65
CA TYR A 96 18.52 -2.85 3.47
C TYR A 96 19.10 -2.52 4.86
N ALA A 97 19.58 -1.30 5.04
CA ALA A 97 20.21 -0.86 6.28
C ALA A 97 19.15 -0.43 7.31
N LYS A 98 19.29 -0.90 8.55
CA LYS A 98 18.35 -0.65 9.66
C LYS A 98 18.18 0.83 9.97
N GLU A 99 19.20 1.64 9.75
CA GLU A 99 19.24 3.08 10.00
C GLU A 99 18.22 3.86 9.18
N TYR A 100 17.82 3.35 8.02
CA TYR A 100 16.83 3.97 7.13
C TYR A 100 15.39 3.55 7.42
N PHE A 101 15.16 2.51 8.25
CA PHE A 101 13.85 1.98 8.65
C PHE A 101 12.97 1.42 7.52
N VAL A 102 13.29 1.64 6.26
CA VAL A 102 12.44 1.19 5.13
C VAL A 102 12.41 -0.34 5.03
N GLU A 103 13.47 -1.04 5.44
CA GLU A 103 13.50 -2.50 5.55
C GLU A 103 12.47 -3.00 6.56
N ARG A 104 12.29 -2.26 7.66
CA ARG A 104 11.32 -2.58 8.71
C ARG A 104 9.90 -2.43 8.19
N TYR A 105 9.60 -1.32 7.52
CA TYR A 105 8.28 -1.11 6.93
C TYR A 105 7.93 -2.18 5.90
N PHE A 106 8.89 -2.58 5.06
CA PHE A 106 8.70 -3.66 4.09
C PHE A 106 8.35 -4.99 4.76
N ARG A 107 9.09 -5.37 5.82
CA ARG A 107 8.82 -6.57 6.60
C ARG A 107 7.48 -6.52 7.31
N GLU A 108 7.14 -5.39 7.94
CA GLU A 108 5.88 -5.19 8.66
C GLU A 108 4.66 -5.13 7.73
N ALA A 109 4.81 -4.57 6.52
CA ALA A 109 3.73 -4.51 5.53
C ALA A 109 3.23 -5.90 5.09
N MET A 110 4.08 -6.93 5.20
CA MET A 110 3.69 -8.31 4.90
C MET A 110 2.54 -8.79 5.79
N ILE A 111 2.47 -8.33 7.05
CA ILE A 111 1.43 -8.77 7.98
C ILE A 111 0.03 -8.45 7.44
N ALA A 112 -0.13 -7.31 6.76
CA ALA A 112 -1.41 -6.91 6.21
C ALA A 112 -1.92 -7.85 5.09
N ARG A 113 -1.04 -8.58 4.44
CA ARG A 113 -1.40 -9.59 3.42
C ARG A 113 -1.79 -10.94 4.02
N ILE A 114 -1.39 -11.19 5.26
CA ILE A 114 -1.55 -12.48 5.95
C ILE A 114 -2.69 -12.42 6.97
N ALA A 115 -2.77 -11.34 7.74
CA ALA A 115 -3.63 -11.20 8.92
C ALA A 115 -4.45 -9.89 8.91
N PRO A 116 -5.57 -9.85 9.67
CA PRO A 116 -6.25 -10.95 10.36
C PRO A 116 -7.00 -11.88 9.41
N VAL A 117 -7.28 -11.42 8.19
CA VAL A 117 -7.92 -12.19 7.11
C VAL A 117 -6.98 -12.19 5.92
N SER A 118 -6.64 -13.38 5.41
CA SER A 118 -5.77 -13.51 4.25
C SER A 118 -6.42 -12.94 2.98
N ARG A 119 -5.60 -12.51 2.05
CA ARG A 119 -6.10 -11.97 0.77
C ARG A 119 -6.92 -12.98 -0.02
N GLU A 120 -6.58 -14.27 0.08
CA GLU A 120 -7.30 -15.36 -0.60
C GLU A 120 -8.73 -15.50 -0.07
N LEU A 121 -8.93 -15.42 1.25
CA LEU A 121 -10.26 -15.43 1.85
C LEU A 121 -11.08 -14.19 1.47
N ILE A 122 -10.44 -13.04 1.37
CA ILE A 122 -11.10 -11.81 0.90
C ILE A 122 -11.56 -11.96 -0.55
N LEU A 123 -10.71 -12.47 -1.42
CA LEU A 123 -11.06 -12.71 -2.83
C LEU A 123 -12.17 -13.74 -2.98
N ASN A 124 -12.17 -14.80 -2.15
CA ASN A 124 -13.26 -15.77 -2.11
C ASN A 124 -14.59 -15.10 -1.71
N PHE A 125 -14.57 -14.25 -0.66
CA PHE A 125 -15.77 -13.49 -0.27
C PHE A 125 -16.31 -12.64 -1.42
N ILE A 126 -15.45 -11.91 -2.12
CA ILE A 126 -15.85 -11.06 -3.25
C ILE A 126 -16.39 -11.93 -4.39
N ALA A 127 -15.72 -13.03 -4.71
CA ALA A 127 -16.18 -13.94 -5.77
C ALA A 127 -17.58 -14.50 -5.48
N GLU A 128 -17.82 -14.99 -4.28
CA GLU A 128 -19.08 -15.60 -3.88
C GLU A 128 -20.20 -14.57 -3.68
N ARG A 129 -19.93 -13.51 -2.91
CA ARG A 129 -20.98 -12.59 -2.43
C ARG A 129 -21.24 -11.42 -3.36
N VAL A 130 -20.25 -10.98 -4.13
CA VAL A 130 -20.38 -9.84 -5.04
C VAL A 130 -20.59 -10.29 -6.47
N LEU A 131 -19.82 -11.30 -6.93
CA LEU A 131 -19.91 -11.81 -8.30
C LEU A 131 -20.87 -12.98 -8.46
N GLY A 132 -21.38 -13.55 -7.37
CA GLY A 132 -22.31 -14.69 -7.41
C GLY A 132 -21.70 -15.99 -7.93
N LEU A 133 -20.37 -16.13 -7.84
CA LEU A 133 -19.68 -17.34 -8.28
C LEU A 133 -19.92 -18.50 -7.29
N PRO A 134 -19.89 -19.77 -7.76
CA PRO A 134 -20.00 -20.90 -6.87
C PRO A 134 -18.84 -20.98 -5.88
N LYS A 135 -19.13 -21.54 -4.71
CA LYS A 135 -18.14 -21.74 -3.65
C LYS A 135 -17.00 -22.61 -4.13
N SER A 136 -15.75 -22.21 -3.81
CA SER A 136 -14.53 -22.89 -4.29
C SER A 136 -13.99 -23.93 -3.31
N TYR A 137 -14.59 -24.09 -2.14
CA TYR A 137 -14.18 -25.02 -1.06
C TYR A 137 -15.38 -25.57 -0.30
#